data_f4552852652465ab0db337fccd7ff3df
#
_entry.id   f4552852652465ab0db337fccd7ff3df
#
_cell.length_a   1.000
_cell.length_b   1.000
_cell.length_c   1.000
_cell.angle_alpha   90.00
_cell.angle_beta   90.00
_cell.angle_gamma   90.00
#
_symmetry.space_group_name_H-M   'P 1'
#
loop_
_entity.id
_entity.type
_entity.pdbx_description
1 polymer ?
#
loop_
_entity_poly.entity_id
_entity_poly.type
_entity_poly.pdbx_seq_one_letter_code
_entity_poly.pdbx_strand_id
1 'polypeptide(L)'
;MIVLDLSSNQLQGQLSTPSPSVMHLDLSRNNFNSVIPASIGSSIISANFLSLASNKFHGQIPESICNAKSLQVLDLSHNSLSGTLPQCFSTLSRTLGVLNLRRNNLIGTIFDKFSKYCSLQALNLNENLLEGVIPKSLANCTNLEVFDIGNNQIHDAFPCHLKKISNLRILVLRSNKFYGSIGCEGPNDTLSMLQIVDLASNNFSSRLSIKALANSKTMMADNKAYSELKYLHYNAGLGFPSYYQDTITVVSKGLQIELVKILTLFTSIIFHATILTGQYQKI
;
A
#
# COMPACT_ATOMS: atom_id res chain seq x y z
N MET A 1 -4.08 -10.25 -27.42
CA MET A 1 -3.61 -9.59 -26.18
C MET A 1 -2.57 -8.56 -26.56
N ILE A 2 -2.75 -7.28 -26.21
CA ILE A 2 -1.79 -6.23 -26.51
C ILE A 2 -1.09 -5.85 -25.22
N VAL A 3 0.22 -6.03 -25.18
CA VAL A 3 1.12 -5.52 -24.14
C VAL A 3 1.83 -4.30 -24.74
N LEU A 4 1.72 -3.17 -24.03
CA LEU A 4 2.39 -1.94 -24.37
C LEU A 4 3.22 -1.49 -23.17
N ASP A 5 4.51 -1.79 -23.23
CA ASP A 5 5.49 -1.32 -22.26
C ASP A 5 6.36 -0.24 -22.92
N LEU A 6 6.20 0.99 -22.47
CA LEU A 6 6.96 2.17 -22.86
C LEU A 6 7.67 2.78 -21.64
N SER A 7 7.86 2.00 -20.60
CA SER A 7 8.49 2.45 -19.36
C SER A 7 9.94 2.89 -19.57
N SER A 8 10.42 3.74 -18.68
CA SER A 8 11.83 4.19 -18.65
C SER A 8 12.28 4.86 -19.96
N ASN A 9 11.46 5.78 -20.48
CA ASN A 9 11.74 6.60 -21.66
C ASN A 9 11.68 8.10 -21.33
N GLN A 10 11.67 8.94 -22.35
CA GLN A 10 11.56 10.41 -22.24
C GLN A 10 10.25 10.94 -22.82
N LEU A 11 9.19 10.12 -22.83
CA LEU A 11 7.89 10.52 -23.33
C LEU A 11 7.31 11.67 -22.51
N GLN A 12 6.72 12.66 -23.17
CA GLN A 12 6.26 13.89 -22.54
C GLN A 12 4.94 14.39 -23.15
N GLY A 13 4.36 15.42 -22.51
CA GLY A 13 3.13 16.05 -22.97
C GLY A 13 1.90 15.35 -22.44
N GLN A 14 0.84 15.35 -23.24
CA GLN A 14 -0.44 14.78 -22.85
C GLN A 14 -0.48 13.28 -23.09
N LEU A 15 -1.14 12.56 -22.16
CA LEU A 15 -1.41 11.14 -22.34
C LEU A 15 -2.48 10.95 -23.41
N SER A 16 -2.09 10.37 -24.54
CA SER A 16 -3.04 9.91 -25.55
C SER A 16 -3.78 8.68 -25.03
N THR A 17 -5.06 8.58 -25.32
CA THR A 17 -5.86 7.43 -24.91
C THR A 17 -5.43 6.18 -25.68
N PRO A 18 -5.02 5.10 -24.98
CA PRO A 18 -4.61 3.86 -25.65
C PRO A 18 -5.82 3.15 -26.29
N SER A 19 -5.53 2.17 -27.15
CA SER A 19 -6.57 1.30 -27.69
C SER A 19 -7.27 0.50 -26.59
N PRO A 20 -8.60 0.33 -26.59
CA PRO A 20 -9.32 -0.49 -25.62
C PRO A 20 -8.89 -1.96 -25.57
N SER A 21 -8.13 -2.43 -26.54
CA SER A 21 -7.60 -3.80 -26.60
C SER A 21 -6.31 -3.99 -25.80
N VAL A 22 -5.76 -2.93 -25.21
CA VAL A 22 -4.56 -3.02 -24.38
C VAL A 22 -4.90 -3.68 -23.05
N MET A 23 -4.20 -4.77 -22.74
CA MET A 23 -4.35 -5.50 -21.48
C MET A 23 -3.29 -5.13 -20.45
N HIS A 24 -2.08 -4.81 -20.92
CA HIS A 24 -0.98 -4.36 -20.09
C HIS A 24 -0.46 -3.04 -20.64
N LEU A 25 -0.51 -2.00 -19.81
CA LEU A 25 -0.02 -0.66 -20.16
C LEU A 25 0.95 -0.20 -19.08
N ASP A 26 2.23 -0.11 -19.44
CA ASP A 26 3.26 0.50 -18.60
C ASP A 26 3.84 1.74 -19.29
N LEU A 27 3.57 2.91 -18.69
CA LEU A 27 4.12 4.20 -19.09
C LEU A 27 4.98 4.81 -17.99
N SER A 28 5.37 4.00 -17.01
CA SER A 28 6.14 4.47 -15.87
C SER A 28 7.51 5.03 -16.25
N ARG A 29 8.06 5.89 -15.38
CA ARG A 29 9.40 6.48 -15.55
C ARG A 29 9.54 7.20 -16.88
N ASN A 30 8.63 8.13 -17.13
CA ASN A 30 8.63 9.04 -18.28
C ASN A 30 8.50 10.48 -17.81
N ASN A 31 8.19 11.39 -18.71
CA ASN A 31 8.10 12.82 -18.43
C ASN A 31 6.72 13.41 -18.78
N PHE A 32 5.66 12.58 -18.73
CA PHE A 32 4.29 13.06 -18.95
C PHE A 32 3.92 14.10 -17.88
N ASN A 33 3.34 15.22 -18.31
CA ASN A 33 3.03 16.38 -17.44
C ASN A 33 1.61 16.91 -17.66
N SER A 34 0.66 16.04 -17.83
CA SER A 34 -0.76 16.38 -18.04
C SER A 34 -1.65 15.85 -16.91
N VAL A 35 -2.93 16.16 -16.99
CA VAL A 35 -3.95 15.43 -16.22
C VAL A 35 -4.15 14.04 -16.82
N ILE A 36 -4.58 13.08 -16.01
CA ILE A 36 -5.06 11.79 -16.52
C ILE A 36 -6.39 12.05 -17.24
N PRO A 37 -6.54 11.72 -18.53
CA PRO A 37 -7.76 12.02 -19.27
C PRO A 37 -9.00 11.38 -18.65
N ALA A 38 -10.12 12.10 -18.60
CA ALA A 38 -11.39 11.57 -18.11
C ALA A 38 -11.90 10.36 -18.93
N SER A 39 -11.44 10.20 -20.16
CA SER A 39 -11.75 9.06 -21.04
C SER A 39 -10.88 7.83 -20.77
N ILE A 40 -9.90 7.90 -19.86
CA ILE A 40 -8.96 6.79 -19.62
C ILE A 40 -9.67 5.47 -19.35
N GLY A 41 -10.75 5.49 -18.56
CA GLY A 41 -11.47 4.28 -18.17
C GLY A 41 -12.07 3.51 -19.34
N SER A 42 -12.50 4.19 -20.40
CA SER A 42 -13.00 3.53 -21.61
C SER A 42 -11.86 2.95 -22.46
N SER A 43 -10.68 3.56 -22.37
CA SER A 43 -9.50 3.13 -23.11
C SER A 43 -8.74 1.98 -22.46
N ILE A 44 -8.95 1.75 -21.16
CA ILE A 44 -8.31 0.66 -20.42
C ILE A 44 -9.31 -0.42 -19.96
N ILE A 45 -10.47 -0.49 -20.58
CA ILE A 45 -11.55 -1.38 -20.16
C ILE A 45 -11.15 -2.87 -20.09
N SER A 46 -10.21 -3.27 -20.95
CA SER A 46 -9.65 -4.64 -20.98
C SER A 46 -8.34 -4.77 -20.20
N ALA A 47 -7.85 -3.68 -19.60
CA ALA A 47 -6.54 -3.71 -18.94
C ALA A 47 -6.60 -4.46 -17.62
N ASN A 48 -5.59 -5.30 -17.41
CA ASN A 48 -5.29 -5.96 -16.14
C ASN A 48 -4.21 -5.20 -15.38
N PHE A 49 -3.34 -4.50 -16.10
CA PHE A 49 -2.22 -3.75 -15.54
C PHE A 49 -2.19 -2.34 -16.13
N LEU A 50 -2.12 -1.36 -15.25
CA LEU A 50 -1.87 0.04 -15.59
C LEU A 50 -0.83 0.62 -14.65
N SER A 51 0.29 1.07 -15.20
CA SER A 51 1.28 1.87 -14.49
C SER A 51 1.52 3.19 -15.19
N LEU A 52 1.29 4.29 -14.46
CA LEU A 52 1.66 5.65 -14.82
C LEU A 52 2.70 6.21 -13.82
N ALA A 53 3.35 5.35 -13.05
CA ALA A 53 4.22 5.70 -11.95
C ALA A 53 5.44 6.53 -12.41
N SER A 54 5.96 7.36 -11.52
CA SER A 54 7.18 8.15 -11.78
C SER A 54 7.08 9.00 -13.04
N ASN A 55 6.08 9.85 -13.06
CA ASN A 55 5.82 10.87 -14.07
C ASN A 55 5.52 12.22 -13.38
N LYS A 56 4.94 13.16 -14.11
CA LYS A 56 4.50 14.46 -13.61
C LYS A 56 2.99 14.66 -13.78
N PHE A 57 2.21 13.58 -13.76
CA PHE A 57 0.75 13.67 -13.82
C PHE A 57 0.23 14.48 -12.63
N HIS A 58 -0.75 15.33 -12.89
CA HIS A 58 -1.35 16.22 -11.89
C HIS A 58 -2.88 16.23 -12.01
N GLY A 59 -3.54 17.00 -11.11
CA GLY A 59 -4.99 17.02 -11.05
C GLY A 59 -5.57 15.77 -10.40
N GLN A 60 -6.87 15.56 -10.55
CA GLN A 60 -7.60 14.49 -9.87
C GLN A 60 -7.46 13.15 -10.62
N ILE A 61 -7.54 12.06 -9.86
CA ILE A 61 -7.73 10.73 -10.44
C ILE A 61 -9.16 10.65 -10.97
N PRO A 62 -9.37 10.43 -12.28
CA PRO A 62 -10.72 10.41 -12.84
C PRO A 62 -11.49 9.15 -12.39
N GLU A 63 -12.75 9.31 -11.98
CA GLU A 63 -13.57 8.18 -11.56
C GLU A 63 -13.79 7.15 -12.67
N SER A 64 -13.67 7.56 -13.93
CA SER A 64 -13.76 6.64 -15.08
C SER A 64 -12.78 5.49 -15.02
N ILE A 65 -11.64 5.63 -14.29
CA ILE A 65 -10.65 4.55 -14.11
C ILE A 65 -11.32 3.28 -13.55
N CYS A 66 -12.41 3.43 -12.80
CA CYS A 66 -13.17 2.33 -12.24
C CYS A 66 -14.04 1.57 -13.27
N ASN A 67 -14.06 2.01 -14.53
CA ASN A 67 -14.68 1.24 -15.62
C ASN A 67 -13.80 0.05 -16.04
N ALA A 68 -12.52 0.07 -15.71
CA ALA A 68 -11.58 -1.02 -15.95
C ALA A 68 -11.80 -2.18 -14.95
N LYS A 69 -12.89 -2.92 -15.12
CA LYS A 69 -13.33 -3.97 -14.18
C LYS A 69 -12.37 -5.17 -14.09
N SER A 70 -11.47 -5.32 -15.06
CA SER A 70 -10.47 -6.39 -15.10
C SER A 70 -9.14 -5.98 -14.46
N LEU A 71 -9.01 -4.72 -14.01
CA LEU A 71 -7.77 -4.19 -13.51
C LEU A 71 -7.34 -4.88 -12.23
N GLN A 72 -6.13 -5.42 -12.23
CA GLN A 72 -5.50 -6.13 -11.12
C GLN A 72 -4.37 -5.32 -10.48
N VAL A 73 -3.66 -4.53 -11.28
CA VAL A 73 -2.60 -3.64 -10.80
C VAL A 73 -2.87 -2.23 -11.29
N LEU A 74 -2.92 -1.29 -10.36
CA LEU A 74 -2.97 0.14 -10.60
C LEU A 74 -1.83 0.82 -9.86
N ASP A 75 -0.85 1.32 -10.59
CA ASP A 75 0.25 2.09 -10.04
C ASP A 75 0.26 3.52 -10.60
N LEU A 76 -0.09 4.49 -9.76
CA LEU A 76 -0.05 5.92 -10.04
C LEU A 76 0.97 6.64 -9.14
N SER A 77 1.88 5.90 -8.53
CA SER A 77 2.83 6.43 -7.55
C SER A 77 3.81 7.44 -8.16
N HIS A 78 4.43 8.26 -7.30
CA HIS A 78 5.45 9.22 -7.72
C HIS A 78 4.95 10.16 -8.83
N ASN A 79 3.86 10.88 -8.55
CA ASN A 79 3.27 11.89 -9.41
C ASN A 79 2.91 13.14 -8.59
N SER A 80 2.15 14.06 -9.17
CA SER A 80 1.61 15.25 -8.50
C SER A 80 0.08 15.23 -8.46
N LEU A 81 -0.52 14.03 -8.42
CA LEU A 81 -1.97 13.87 -8.37
C LEU A 81 -2.54 14.45 -7.08
N SER A 82 -3.72 15.06 -7.17
CA SER A 82 -4.38 15.78 -6.07
C SER A 82 -5.87 15.45 -5.98
N GLY A 83 -6.58 16.08 -5.05
CA GLY A 83 -7.98 15.78 -4.82
C GLY A 83 -8.19 14.51 -4.00
N THR A 84 -9.42 14.03 -3.93
CA THR A 84 -9.80 12.88 -3.11
C THR A 84 -9.66 11.55 -3.84
N LEU A 85 -9.53 10.48 -3.06
CA LEU A 85 -9.55 9.13 -3.61
C LEU A 85 -10.93 8.82 -4.21
N PRO A 86 -11.02 8.30 -5.45
CA PRO A 86 -12.27 7.85 -6.03
C PRO A 86 -12.99 6.83 -5.14
N GLN A 87 -14.24 7.10 -4.76
CA GLN A 87 -15.01 6.19 -3.91
C GLN A 87 -15.26 4.83 -4.57
N CYS A 88 -15.26 4.80 -5.89
CA CYS A 88 -15.41 3.58 -6.69
C CYS A 88 -14.26 2.57 -6.51
N PHE A 89 -13.12 2.96 -5.93
CA PHE A 89 -12.05 2.02 -5.56
C PHE A 89 -12.52 0.95 -4.56
N SER A 90 -13.52 1.27 -3.72
CA SER A 90 -14.16 0.29 -2.85
C SER A 90 -14.76 -0.89 -3.64
N THR A 91 -15.32 -0.62 -4.82
CA THR A 91 -15.88 -1.64 -5.71
C THR A 91 -14.78 -2.31 -6.53
N LEU A 92 -13.83 -1.51 -7.04
CA LEU A 92 -12.70 -2.01 -7.83
C LEU A 92 -11.79 -2.94 -7.01
N SER A 93 -11.76 -2.80 -5.69
CA SER A 93 -11.01 -3.68 -4.77
C SER A 93 -11.38 -5.17 -4.88
N ARG A 94 -12.47 -5.51 -5.58
CA ARG A 94 -12.87 -6.91 -5.84
C ARG A 94 -12.00 -7.61 -6.89
N THR A 95 -11.36 -6.86 -7.76
CA THR A 95 -10.47 -7.37 -8.82
C THR A 95 -9.05 -6.88 -8.63
N LEU A 96 -8.90 -5.67 -8.07
CA LEU A 96 -7.61 -5.04 -7.86
C LEU A 96 -6.83 -5.76 -6.77
N GLY A 97 -5.66 -6.29 -7.12
CA GLY A 97 -4.73 -6.90 -6.18
C GLY A 97 -3.72 -5.88 -5.63
N VAL A 98 -3.33 -4.90 -6.46
CA VAL A 98 -2.39 -3.85 -6.08
C VAL A 98 -2.98 -2.48 -6.37
N LEU A 99 -3.00 -1.61 -5.37
CA LEU A 99 -3.26 -0.18 -5.50
C LEU A 99 -2.10 0.59 -4.89
N ASN A 100 -1.29 1.20 -5.75
CA ASN A 100 -0.16 2.03 -5.34
C ASN A 100 -0.37 3.49 -5.76
N LEU A 101 -0.56 4.36 -4.77
CA LEU A 101 -0.77 5.80 -4.93
C LEU A 101 0.28 6.61 -4.16
N ARG A 102 1.37 5.97 -3.70
CA ARG A 102 2.39 6.63 -2.88
C ARG A 102 2.99 7.84 -3.58
N ARG A 103 3.45 8.81 -2.77
CA ARG A 103 4.10 10.04 -3.27
C ARG A 103 3.25 10.78 -4.29
N ASN A 104 2.16 11.35 -3.78
CA ASN A 104 1.25 12.24 -4.48
C ASN A 104 0.77 13.35 -3.53
N ASN A 105 -0.19 14.16 -3.96
CA ASN A 105 -0.79 15.24 -3.15
C ASN A 105 -2.27 14.95 -2.85
N LEU A 106 -2.63 13.68 -2.66
CA LEU A 106 -4.00 13.24 -2.42
C LEU A 106 -4.48 13.65 -1.03
N ILE A 107 -5.72 14.13 -0.93
CA ILE A 107 -6.35 14.65 0.29
C ILE A 107 -7.61 13.87 0.66
N GLY A 108 -8.20 14.21 1.80
CA GLY A 108 -9.45 13.60 2.29
C GLY A 108 -9.22 12.22 2.91
N THR A 109 -10.25 11.40 2.93
CA THR A 109 -10.23 10.13 3.67
C THR A 109 -9.96 8.92 2.79
N ILE A 110 -9.47 7.85 3.40
CA ILE A 110 -9.41 6.55 2.73
C ILE A 110 -10.85 6.11 2.43
N PHE A 111 -11.10 5.64 1.20
CA PHE A 111 -12.42 5.13 0.83
C PHE A 111 -12.86 3.98 1.74
N ASP A 112 -14.15 3.95 2.06
CA ASP A 112 -14.77 2.91 2.91
C ASP A 112 -15.58 1.91 2.05
N LYS A 113 -16.25 0.97 2.73
CA LYS A 113 -17.10 -0.08 2.12
C LYS A 113 -16.32 -1.08 1.26
N PHE A 114 -15.12 -1.46 1.72
CA PHE A 114 -14.42 -2.58 1.12
C PHE A 114 -15.31 -3.82 1.08
N SER A 115 -15.38 -4.44 -0.10
CA SER A 115 -16.20 -5.64 -0.34
C SER A 115 -15.74 -6.82 0.52
N LYS A 116 -16.67 -7.72 0.86
CA LYS A 116 -16.33 -9.04 1.43
C LYS A 116 -15.47 -9.90 0.48
N TYR A 117 -15.48 -9.56 -0.81
CA TYR A 117 -14.67 -10.20 -1.86
C TYR A 117 -13.49 -9.33 -2.28
N CYS A 118 -12.91 -8.61 -1.32
CA CYS A 118 -11.74 -7.79 -1.57
C CYS A 118 -10.54 -8.66 -1.96
N SER A 119 -9.91 -8.33 -3.09
CA SER A 119 -8.76 -9.07 -3.63
C SER A 119 -7.41 -8.38 -3.35
N LEU A 120 -7.43 -7.20 -2.71
CA LEU A 120 -6.21 -6.43 -2.44
C LEU A 120 -5.19 -7.27 -1.66
N GLN A 121 -3.98 -7.31 -2.18
CA GLN A 121 -2.78 -7.84 -1.54
C GLN A 121 -1.83 -6.70 -1.12
N ALA A 122 -1.83 -5.58 -1.87
CA ALA A 122 -1.07 -4.41 -1.52
C ALA A 122 -1.90 -3.13 -1.65
N LEU A 123 -1.87 -2.32 -0.60
CA LEU A 123 -2.44 -0.97 -0.56
C LEU A 123 -1.38 -0.01 -0.06
N ASN A 124 -0.81 0.78 -0.96
CA ASN A 124 0.22 1.76 -0.65
C ASN A 124 -0.28 3.18 -0.92
N LEU A 125 -0.47 3.94 0.15
CA LEU A 125 -0.93 5.33 0.15
C LEU A 125 0.10 6.26 0.81
N ASN A 126 1.33 5.80 1.00
CA ASN A 126 2.41 6.50 1.69
C ASN A 126 2.72 7.86 1.04
N GLU A 127 3.16 8.82 1.85
CA GLU A 127 3.54 10.15 1.37
C GLU A 127 2.43 10.84 0.55
N ASN A 128 1.31 11.12 1.24
CA ASN A 128 0.16 11.89 0.75
C ASN A 128 -0.31 12.87 1.85
N LEU A 129 -1.48 13.46 1.68
CA LEU A 129 -2.10 14.38 2.63
C LEU A 129 -3.44 13.82 3.16
N LEU A 130 -3.57 12.49 3.18
CA LEU A 130 -4.80 11.81 3.61
C LEU A 130 -5.02 11.99 5.11
N GLU A 131 -6.29 12.10 5.50
CA GLU A 131 -6.74 12.34 6.89
C GLU A 131 -7.85 11.36 7.31
N GLY A 132 -8.40 11.59 8.51
CA GLY A 132 -9.48 10.76 9.04
C GLY A 132 -8.98 9.49 9.69
N VAL A 133 -9.71 8.39 9.53
CA VAL A 133 -9.46 7.11 10.21
C VAL A 133 -9.26 5.96 9.21
N ILE A 134 -8.67 4.87 9.67
CA ILE A 134 -8.59 3.63 8.88
C ILE A 134 -9.98 2.98 8.85
N PRO A 135 -10.58 2.77 7.66
CA PRO A 135 -11.89 2.17 7.54
C PRO A 135 -11.96 0.77 8.15
N LYS A 136 -12.95 0.53 9.02
CA LYS A 136 -13.13 -0.80 9.62
C LYS A 136 -13.40 -1.90 8.58
N SER A 137 -14.01 -1.53 7.45
CA SER A 137 -14.28 -2.44 6.34
C SER A 137 -13.00 -2.95 5.65
N LEU A 138 -11.84 -2.29 5.83
CA LEU A 138 -10.56 -2.78 5.31
C LEU A 138 -10.23 -4.19 5.83
N ALA A 139 -10.73 -4.56 7.00
CA ALA A 139 -10.62 -5.91 7.54
C ALA A 139 -11.27 -7.01 6.66
N ASN A 140 -12.07 -6.64 5.67
CA ASN A 140 -12.61 -7.56 4.66
C ASN A 140 -11.57 -7.99 3.62
N CYS A 141 -10.46 -7.24 3.48
CA CYS A 141 -9.37 -7.56 2.56
C CYS A 141 -8.43 -8.59 3.19
N THR A 142 -8.90 -9.82 3.38
CA THR A 142 -8.17 -10.87 4.10
C THR A 142 -6.88 -11.32 3.42
N ASN A 143 -6.72 -11.02 2.13
CA ASN A 143 -5.51 -11.31 1.35
C ASN A 143 -4.45 -10.20 1.43
N LEU A 144 -4.74 -9.10 2.15
CA LEU A 144 -3.83 -7.97 2.23
C LEU A 144 -2.54 -8.36 2.97
N GLU A 145 -1.41 -8.24 2.27
CA GLU A 145 -0.07 -8.52 2.79
C GLU A 145 0.67 -7.24 3.14
N VAL A 146 0.45 -6.17 2.35
CA VAL A 146 1.13 -4.87 2.50
C VAL A 146 0.10 -3.77 2.70
N PHE A 147 0.19 -3.07 3.82
CA PHE A 147 -0.58 -1.85 4.10
C PHE A 147 0.37 -0.74 4.55
N ASP A 148 0.59 0.23 3.67
CA ASP A 148 1.44 1.38 3.93
C ASP A 148 0.66 2.69 3.75
N ILE A 149 0.45 3.40 4.86
CA ILE A 149 -0.16 4.74 4.92
C ILE A 149 0.75 5.73 5.64
N GLY A 150 2.02 5.44 5.70
CA GLY A 150 3.01 6.32 6.32
C GLY A 150 3.00 7.74 5.72
N ASN A 151 3.48 8.72 6.49
CA ASN A 151 3.62 10.10 6.03
C ASN A 151 2.30 10.69 5.48
N ASN A 152 1.26 10.68 6.32
CA ASN A 152 -0.06 11.25 6.06
C ASN A 152 -0.54 12.06 7.28
N GLN A 153 -1.83 12.36 7.36
CA GLN A 153 -2.44 13.08 8.47
C GLN A 153 -3.52 12.26 9.19
N ILE A 154 -3.45 10.93 9.10
CA ILE A 154 -4.43 10.02 9.70
C ILE A 154 -4.46 10.21 11.22
N HIS A 155 -5.66 10.37 11.77
CA HIS A 155 -5.90 10.54 13.19
C HIS A 155 -6.80 9.42 13.70
N ASP A 156 -6.21 8.38 14.26
CA ASP A 156 -6.93 7.18 14.71
C ASP A 156 -6.22 6.56 15.92
N ALA A 157 -6.91 5.67 16.63
CA ALA A 157 -6.28 4.75 17.56
C ALA A 157 -5.57 3.61 16.79
N PHE A 158 -4.79 2.79 17.50
CA PHE A 158 -4.17 1.61 16.87
C PHE A 158 -5.24 0.71 16.23
N PRO A 159 -5.12 0.37 14.94
CA PRO A 159 -6.21 -0.22 14.14
C PRO A 159 -6.41 -1.70 14.42
N CYS A 160 -6.93 -2.04 15.58
CA CYS A 160 -7.12 -3.42 16.05
C CYS A 160 -8.00 -4.30 15.14
N HIS A 161 -8.84 -3.70 14.31
CA HIS A 161 -9.65 -4.45 13.35
C HIS A 161 -8.82 -5.15 12.27
N LEU A 162 -7.58 -4.67 12.01
CA LEU A 162 -6.66 -5.30 11.06
C LEU A 162 -6.17 -6.68 11.52
N LYS A 163 -6.35 -7.06 12.79
CA LYS A 163 -6.06 -8.43 13.28
C LYS A 163 -6.85 -9.53 12.55
N LYS A 164 -7.95 -9.16 11.89
CA LYS A 164 -8.73 -10.09 11.04
C LYS A 164 -8.02 -10.43 9.72
N ILE A 165 -7.01 -9.67 9.34
CA ILE A 165 -6.24 -9.87 8.11
C ILE A 165 -5.07 -10.79 8.44
N SER A 166 -5.30 -12.10 8.32
CA SER A 166 -4.31 -13.12 8.68
C SER A 166 -3.04 -13.10 7.84
N ASN A 167 -3.10 -12.53 6.64
CA ASN A 167 -1.98 -12.47 5.71
C ASN A 167 -1.14 -11.20 5.83
N LEU A 168 -1.52 -10.25 6.71
CA LEU A 168 -0.84 -8.96 6.82
C LEU A 168 0.59 -9.15 7.34
N ARG A 169 1.56 -8.79 6.51
CA ARG A 169 3.00 -8.93 6.76
C ARG A 169 3.67 -7.58 7.02
N ILE A 170 3.20 -6.54 6.35
CA ILE A 170 3.79 -5.21 6.41
C ILE A 170 2.72 -4.21 6.82
N LEU A 171 3.00 -3.51 7.92
CA LEU A 171 2.16 -2.45 8.45
C LEU A 171 3.00 -1.21 8.69
N VAL A 172 2.83 -0.17 7.86
CA VAL A 172 3.51 1.11 8.01
C VAL A 172 2.49 2.20 8.33
N LEU A 173 2.54 2.71 9.55
CA LEU A 173 1.69 3.79 10.06
C LEU A 173 2.50 5.05 10.42
N ARG A 174 3.80 5.05 10.20
CA ARG A 174 4.73 6.11 10.61
C ARG A 174 4.28 7.52 10.17
N SER A 175 4.72 8.54 10.90
CA SER A 175 4.51 9.96 10.55
C SER A 175 3.05 10.25 10.22
N ASN A 176 2.18 9.98 11.20
CA ASN A 176 0.75 10.27 11.22
C ASN A 176 0.37 10.88 12.58
N LYS A 177 -0.91 10.91 12.92
CA LYS A 177 -1.45 11.42 14.18
C LYS A 177 -2.12 10.29 15.00
N PHE A 178 -1.63 9.04 14.88
CA PHE A 178 -2.15 7.93 15.69
C PHE A 178 -1.92 8.18 17.17
N TYR A 179 -2.88 7.80 18.02
CA TYR A 179 -2.87 8.09 19.46
C TYR A 179 -3.27 6.88 20.31
N GLY A 180 -3.17 7.05 21.63
CA GLY A 180 -3.55 6.03 22.61
C GLY A 180 -2.54 4.88 22.72
N SER A 181 -3.02 3.70 23.11
CA SER A 181 -2.17 2.53 23.33
C SER A 181 -1.87 1.75 22.04
N ILE A 182 -0.64 1.24 21.96
CA ILE A 182 -0.28 0.25 20.92
C ILE A 182 -0.67 -1.13 21.44
N GLY A 183 -1.48 -1.83 20.67
CA GLY A 183 -1.98 -3.17 20.98
C GLY A 183 -3.49 -3.23 21.04
N CYS A 184 -4.00 -4.44 21.10
CA CYS A 184 -5.43 -4.72 21.12
C CYS A 184 -5.77 -5.49 22.39
N GLU A 185 -6.98 -5.34 22.92
CA GLU A 185 -7.43 -6.09 24.09
C GLU A 185 -8.00 -7.46 23.67
N GLY A 186 -7.66 -8.52 24.42
CA GLY A 186 -8.25 -9.85 24.26
C GLY A 186 -7.24 -11.01 24.13
N PRO A 187 -7.70 -12.26 24.29
CA PRO A 187 -6.81 -13.42 24.40
C PRO A 187 -6.12 -13.87 23.09
N ASN A 188 -6.55 -13.37 21.94
CA ASN A 188 -5.98 -13.71 20.62
C ASN A 188 -5.51 -12.45 19.86
N ASP A 189 -4.77 -11.59 20.53
CA ASP A 189 -4.44 -10.25 20.05
C ASP A 189 -3.16 -10.18 19.21
N THR A 190 -2.89 -11.18 18.40
CA THR A 190 -1.67 -11.21 17.61
C THR A 190 -1.95 -10.95 16.13
N LEU A 191 -1.26 -9.98 15.57
CA LEU A 191 -1.03 -9.86 14.14
C LEU A 191 0.04 -10.90 13.76
N SER A 192 -0.36 -12.15 13.62
CA SER A 192 0.50 -13.33 13.68
C SER A 192 1.52 -13.45 12.56
N MET A 193 1.32 -12.75 11.45
CA MET A 193 2.17 -12.84 10.26
C MET A 193 3.00 -11.57 10.02
N LEU A 194 2.89 -10.56 10.89
CA LEU A 194 3.65 -9.32 10.72
C LEU A 194 5.16 -9.58 10.72
N GLN A 195 5.82 -8.99 9.75
CA GLN A 195 7.26 -9.01 9.56
C GLN A 195 7.85 -7.61 9.72
N ILE A 196 7.19 -6.61 9.12
CA ILE A 196 7.63 -5.21 9.18
C ILE A 196 6.50 -4.40 9.80
N VAL A 197 6.83 -3.70 10.90
CA VAL A 197 5.94 -2.77 11.58
C VAL A 197 6.68 -1.47 11.80
N ASP A 198 6.20 -0.39 11.19
CA ASP A 198 6.72 0.96 11.43
C ASP A 198 5.62 1.86 11.99
N LEU A 199 5.72 2.16 13.28
CA LEU A 199 4.79 3.03 14.02
C LEU A 199 5.45 4.36 14.43
N ALA A 200 6.63 4.66 13.92
CA ALA A 200 7.42 5.81 14.30
C ALA A 200 6.71 7.15 14.05
N SER A 201 7.07 8.17 14.80
CA SER A 201 6.59 9.55 14.59
C SER A 201 5.07 9.66 14.61
N ASN A 202 4.45 9.14 15.66
CA ASN A 202 3.03 9.25 15.99
C ASN A 202 2.83 9.81 17.42
N ASN A 203 1.60 9.89 17.89
CA ASN A 203 1.25 10.37 19.22
C ASN A 203 0.77 9.22 20.14
N PHE A 204 1.32 8.02 20.00
CA PHE A 204 1.01 6.92 20.92
C PHE A 204 1.53 7.22 22.34
N SER A 205 0.73 6.98 23.36
CA SER A 205 0.94 7.51 24.71
C SER A 205 0.81 6.51 25.85
N SER A 206 0.92 5.21 25.65
CA SER A 206 0.77 4.26 26.74
C SER A 206 1.88 3.22 26.78
N ARG A 207 1.81 2.35 27.82
CA ARG A 207 2.73 1.22 27.95
C ARG A 207 2.68 0.34 26.70
N LEU A 208 3.84 0.17 26.09
CA LEU A 208 3.99 -0.68 24.91
C LEU A 208 3.69 -2.13 25.28
N SER A 209 2.57 -2.67 24.84
CA SER A 209 2.32 -4.12 24.89
C SER A 209 3.04 -4.80 23.74
N ILE A 210 4.36 -4.95 23.90
CA ILE A 210 5.22 -5.63 22.89
C ILE A 210 4.71 -7.04 22.60
N LYS A 211 4.03 -7.69 23.57
CA LYS A 211 3.49 -9.05 23.39
C LYS A 211 2.56 -9.20 22.19
N ALA A 212 1.76 -8.18 21.87
CA ALA A 212 0.86 -8.23 20.72
C ALA A 212 1.60 -8.20 19.36
N LEU A 213 2.78 -7.60 19.31
CA LEU A 213 3.61 -7.48 18.11
C LEU A 213 4.73 -8.53 18.07
N ALA A 214 5.34 -8.82 19.21
CA ALA A 214 6.47 -9.77 19.31
C ALA A 214 6.06 -11.24 19.22
N ASN A 215 4.79 -11.57 19.48
CA ASN A 215 4.27 -12.94 19.34
C ASN A 215 3.96 -13.33 17.87
N SER A 216 4.39 -12.53 16.90
CA SER A 216 4.30 -12.93 15.50
C SER A 216 5.14 -14.19 15.28
N LYS A 217 4.52 -15.23 14.75
CA LYS A 217 5.20 -16.52 14.43
C LYS A 217 6.39 -16.31 13.49
N THR A 218 6.30 -15.31 12.63
CA THR A 218 7.35 -14.97 11.67
C THR A 218 8.54 -14.25 12.30
N MET A 219 8.30 -13.47 13.38
CA MET A 219 9.39 -12.81 14.11
C MET A 219 10.13 -13.75 15.06
N MET A 220 9.52 -14.88 15.43
CA MET A 220 10.08 -15.89 16.34
C MET A 220 10.68 -17.10 15.62
N ALA A 221 10.50 -17.23 14.30
CA ALA A 221 10.98 -18.40 13.56
C ALA A 221 12.50 -18.41 13.48
N ASP A 222 13.13 -19.42 14.07
CA ASP A 222 14.54 -19.75 13.85
C ASP A 222 14.75 -20.06 12.36
N ASN A 223 15.53 -19.22 11.70
CA ASN A 223 15.79 -19.24 10.25
C ASN A 223 16.68 -20.41 9.83
N LYS A 224 16.28 -21.67 10.06
CA LYS A 224 17.07 -22.85 9.71
C LYS A 224 16.79 -23.49 8.34
N ALA A 225 15.88 -22.94 7.56
CA ALA A 225 15.57 -23.46 6.22
C ALA A 225 15.83 -22.41 5.13
N TYR A 226 17.09 -22.13 4.85
CA TYR A 226 17.54 -21.29 3.72
C TYR A 226 17.50 -22.09 2.41
N SER A 227 16.34 -22.54 1.94
CA SER A 227 16.33 -23.24 0.64
C SER A 227 16.01 -22.33 -0.55
N GLU A 228 15.31 -21.22 -0.37
CA GLU A 228 15.08 -20.23 -1.44
C GLU A 228 14.77 -18.85 -0.84
N LEU A 229 15.44 -17.80 -1.36
CA LEU A 229 15.11 -16.40 -1.06
C LEU A 229 13.80 -16.05 -1.75
N LYS A 230 12.71 -15.96 -0.98
CA LYS A 230 11.40 -15.52 -1.49
C LYS A 230 11.21 -14.04 -1.23
N TYR A 231 10.68 -13.35 -2.22
CA TYR A 231 10.32 -11.93 -2.13
C TYR A 231 8.80 -11.79 -2.16
N LEU A 232 8.28 -10.75 -1.51
CA LEU A 232 6.89 -10.36 -1.69
C LEU A 232 6.73 -9.82 -3.11
N HIS A 233 5.83 -10.41 -3.87
CA HIS A 233 5.50 -10.00 -5.22
C HIS A 233 4.05 -10.35 -5.52
N TYR A 234 3.41 -9.50 -6.31
CA TYR A 234 2.10 -9.79 -6.87
C TYR A 234 2.25 -10.39 -8.26
N ASN A 235 1.63 -11.54 -8.46
CA ASN A 235 1.58 -12.18 -9.78
C ASN A 235 0.21 -11.87 -10.41
N ALA A 236 0.20 -11.04 -11.44
CA ALA A 236 -1.02 -10.64 -12.14
C ALA A 236 -1.67 -11.76 -12.98
N GLY A 237 -1.18 -12.99 -12.92
CA GLY A 237 -1.82 -14.14 -13.54
C GLY A 237 -1.91 -14.13 -15.08
N LEU A 238 -1.21 -13.21 -15.74
CA LEU A 238 -1.33 -12.95 -17.17
C LEU A 238 -0.58 -13.95 -18.08
N GLY A 239 -0.03 -15.02 -17.53
CA GLY A 239 0.78 -15.99 -18.28
C GLY A 239 2.15 -15.47 -18.75
N PHE A 240 2.47 -14.23 -18.40
CA PHE A 240 3.80 -13.63 -18.52
C PHE A 240 4.36 -13.38 -17.12
N PRO A 241 5.67 -13.39 -16.93
CA PRO A 241 6.30 -13.03 -15.67
C PRO A 241 6.23 -11.50 -15.42
N SER A 242 5.02 -10.94 -15.41
CA SER A 242 4.80 -9.58 -14.98
C SER A 242 4.65 -9.58 -13.46
N TYR A 243 5.77 -9.50 -12.78
CA TYR A 243 5.80 -9.37 -11.32
C TYR A 243 5.66 -7.90 -10.96
N TYR A 244 4.64 -7.56 -10.19
CA TYR A 244 4.64 -6.30 -9.49
C TYR A 244 5.40 -6.48 -8.17
N GLN A 245 6.41 -5.68 -7.95
CA GLN A 245 7.19 -5.67 -6.70
C GLN A 245 6.83 -4.40 -5.93
N ASP A 246 6.26 -4.59 -4.75
CA ASP A 246 6.02 -3.50 -3.84
C ASP A 246 7.35 -2.91 -3.35
N THR A 247 7.34 -1.59 -3.23
CA THR A 247 8.43 -0.83 -2.65
C THR A 247 7.93 -0.17 -1.38
N ILE A 248 8.58 -0.42 -0.26
CA ILE A 248 8.29 0.26 1.00
C ILE A 248 9.50 1.06 1.47
N THR A 249 9.24 2.16 2.16
CA THR A 249 10.28 2.95 2.81
C THR A 249 10.25 2.65 4.31
N VAL A 250 11.35 2.14 4.84
CA VAL A 250 11.56 1.98 6.28
C VAL A 250 12.64 2.95 6.75
N VAL A 251 12.54 3.40 8.01
CA VAL A 251 13.57 4.25 8.60
C VAL A 251 14.28 3.48 9.70
N SER A 252 15.57 3.26 9.53
CA SER A 252 16.40 2.64 10.54
C SER A 252 17.54 3.59 10.93
N LYS A 253 17.68 3.87 12.24
CA LYS A 253 18.69 4.78 12.78
C LYS A 253 18.73 6.16 12.11
N GLY A 254 17.56 6.70 11.76
CA GLY A 254 17.43 8.00 11.08
C GLY A 254 17.68 7.98 9.57
N LEU A 255 18.07 6.85 8.99
CA LEU A 255 18.23 6.69 7.54
C LEU A 255 16.96 6.12 6.92
N GLN A 256 16.49 6.75 5.86
CA GLN A 256 15.43 6.20 5.02
C GLN A 256 16.02 5.16 4.08
N ILE A 257 15.50 3.95 4.15
CA ILE A 257 15.90 2.81 3.30
C ILE A 257 14.69 2.41 2.48
N GLU A 258 14.82 2.49 1.17
CA GLU A 258 13.80 2.02 0.24
C GLU A 258 14.05 0.54 -0.08
N LEU A 259 13.12 -0.32 0.35
CA LEU A 259 13.17 -1.74 0.09
C LEU A 259 12.41 -2.03 -1.21
N VAL A 260 13.14 -2.17 -2.30
CA VAL A 260 12.59 -2.46 -3.65
C VAL A 260 12.23 -3.93 -3.80
N LYS A 261 12.88 -4.81 -3.03
CA LYS A 261 12.59 -6.24 -2.96
C LYS A 261 12.48 -6.63 -1.50
N ILE A 262 11.28 -6.93 -1.06
CA ILE A 262 11.02 -7.25 0.34
C ILE A 262 11.19 -8.74 0.52
N LEU A 263 12.26 -9.13 1.19
CA LEU A 263 12.50 -10.54 1.55
C LEU A 263 11.44 -11.00 2.55
N THR A 264 10.85 -12.16 2.31
CA THR A 264 9.87 -12.77 3.23
C THR A 264 10.46 -13.16 4.59
N LEU A 265 11.79 -13.10 4.72
CA LEU A 265 12.51 -13.35 5.97
C LEU A 265 12.96 -12.08 6.69
N PHE A 266 12.80 -10.90 6.08
CA PHE A 266 13.18 -9.64 6.72
C PHE A 266 12.14 -9.24 7.76
N THR A 267 12.57 -9.06 9.00
CA THR A 267 11.72 -8.62 10.11
C THR A 267 12.24 -7.32 10.70
N SER A 268 11.36 -6.38 10.98
CA SER A 268 11.71 -5.09 11.58
C SER A 268 10.55 -4.49 12.36
N ILE A 269 10.82 -4.01 13.57
CA ILE A 269 9.87 -3.23 14.37
C ILE A 269 10.50 -1.87 14.65
N ILE A 270 9.85 -0.79 14.25
CA ILE A 270 10.37 0.58 14.33
C ILE A 270 9.41 1.45 15.14
N PHE A 271 9.92 2.01 16.26
CA PHE A 271 9.19 2.86 17.20
C PHE A 271 9.86 4.21 17.44
N HIS A 272 10.63 4.74 16.51
CA HIS A 272 11.43 5.95 16.71
C HIS A 272 10.54 7.20 16.92
N ALA A 273 10.87 8.01 17.97
CA ALA A 273 10.20 9.27 18.30
C ALA A 273 8.70 9.16 18.66
N THR A 274 8.23 8.02 19.15
CA THR A 274 6.97 7.91 19.86
C THR A 274 7.20 8.32 21.31
N ILE A 275 6.32 9.16 21.90
CA ILE A 275 6.40 9.54 23.31
C ILE A 275 5.95 8.32 24.13
N LEU A 276 6.88 7.40 24.38
CA LEU A 276 6.64 6.25 25.25
C LEU A 276 6.93 6.67 26.69
N THR A 277 5.89 7.05 27.44
CA THR A 277 5.98 7.22 28.89
C THR A 277 5.85 5.86 29.57
N GLY A 278 6.99 5.22 29.89
CA GLY A 278 6.99 3.96 30.62
C GLY A 278 8.37 3.36 30.77
N GLN A 279 8.62 2.70 31.90
CA GLN A 279 9.88 2.01 32.18
C GLN A 279 10.12 0.90 31.14
N TYR A 280 11.29 0.95 30.48
CA TYR A 280 11.80 -0.16 29.69
C TYR A 280 12.01 -1.37 30.61
N GLN A 281 11.24 -2.42 30.47
CA GLN A 281 11.69 -3.73 30.93
C GLN A 281 12.74 -4.24 29.93
N LYS A 282 13.96 -4.44 30.41
CA LYS A 282 15.00 -5.14 29.64
C LYS A 282 14.47 -6.51 29.23
N ILE A 283 14.51 -6.79 27.94
CA ILE A 283 14.32 -8.12 27.36
C ILE A 283 15.58 -8.92 27.58
#